data_e0f00a32922b2c51fc59af28e25f0a06
#
_entry.id   e0f00a32922b2c51fc59af28e25f0a06
#
_cell.length_a   1.000
_cell.length_b   1.000
_cell.length_c   1.000
_cell.angle_alpha   90.00
_cell.angle_beta   90.00
_cell.angle_gamma   90.00
#
_symmetry.space_group_name_H-M   'P 1'
#
loop_
_entity.id
_entity.type
_entity.pdbx_description
1 polymer ?
#
loop_
_entity_poly.entity_id
_entity_poly.type
_entity_poly.pdbx_seq_one_letter_code
_entity_poly.pdbx_strand_id
1 'polypeptide(L)'
;MKKAIYPGSFDPVTLGHLDIIRRSASLVDHLIVGVLNNSTKTPLFSVEERVNMLKEVTKDLSNVEVLSFSGLLVDFAAQHKIGRAHV
;
A
#
# COMPACT_ATOMS: atom_id res chain seq x y z
N MET A 1 15.23 3.76 12.15
CA MET A 1 13.91 4.03 11.56
C MET A 1 13.31 2.74 11.02
N LYS A 2 12.10 2.42 11.44
CA LYS A 2 11.39 1.24 10.95
C LYS A 2 10.52 1.61 9.77
N LYS A 3 10.71 0.91 8.66
CA LYS A 3 9.90 1.05 7.46
C LYS A 3 9.24 -0.28 7.14
N ALA A 4 8.03 -0.23 6.64
CA ALA A 4 7.31 -1.43 6.23
C ALA A 4 6.51 -1.14 4.96
N ILE A 5 6.13 -2.20 4.27
CA ILE A 5 5.28 -2.09 3.09
C ILE A 5 4.09 -3.04 3.26
N TYR A 6 2.92 -2.57 2.89
CA TYR A 6 1.70 -3.37 2.85
C TYR A 6 1.23 -3.43 1.41
N PRO A 7 1.53 -4.52 0.70
CA PRO A 7 1.13 -4.63 -0.71
C PRO A 7 -0.26 -5.24 -0.84
N GLY A 8 -0.95 -4.88 -1.91
CA GLY A 8 -2.25 -5.47 -2.20
C GLY A 8 -2.88 -4.86 -3.43
N SER A 9 -3.96 -5.47 -3.88
CA SER A 9 -4.73 -4.95 -5.01
C SER A 9 -5.65 -3.82 -4.60
N PHE A 10 -6.26 -3.92 -3.42
CA PHE A 10 -7.18 -2.90 -2.90
C PHE A 10 -8.26 -2.51 -3.91
N ASP A 11 -8.95 -3.50 -4.43
CA ASP A 11 -9.92 -3.33 -5.51
C ASP A 11 -11.30 -3.88 -5.10
N PRO A 12 -12.07 -3.14 -4.30
CA PRO A 12 -11.71 -1.88 -3.63
C PRO A 12 -11.02 -2.08 -2.29
N VAL A 13 -10.60 -0.98 -1.66
CA VAL A 13 -10.14 -1.02 -0.28
C VAL A 13 -11.32 -1.34 0.64
N THR A 14 -11.07 -2.16 1.66
CA THR A 14 -12.11 -2.57 2.61
C THR A 14 -11.76 -2.07 4.01
N LEU A 15 -12.73 -2.19 4.94
CA LEU A 15 -12.48 -1.85 6.34
C LEU A 15 -11.39 -2.72 6.95
N GLY A 16 -11.29 -3.99 6.50
CA GLY A 16 -10.21 -4.86 6.94
C GLY A 16 -8.85 -4.36 6.52
N HIS A 17 -8.73 -3.89 5.28
CA HIS A 17 -7.49 -3.28 4.80
C HIS A 17 -7.13 -2.05 5.64
N LEU A 18 -8.11 -1.20 5.90
CA LEU A 18 -7.89 0.02 6.66
C LEU A 18 -7.45 -0.26 8.09
N ASP A 19 -8.05 -1.28 8.71
CA ASP A 19 -7.67 -1.69 10.06
C ASP A 19 -6.20 -2.12 10.11
N ILE A 20 -5.77 -2.94 9.15
CA ILE A 20 -4.38 -3.39 9.06
C ILE A 20 -3.44 -2.21 8.84
N ILE A 21 -3.82 -1.27 7.97
CA ILE A 21 -3.01 -0.09 7.68
C ILE A 21 -2.82 0.74 8.95
N ARG A 22 -3.89 0.98 9.70
CA ARG A 22 -3.82 1.78 10.93
C ARG A 22 -2.96 1.10 11.99
N ARG A 23 -3.13 -0.21 12.17
CA ARG A 23 -2.33 -0.97 13.13
C ARG A 23 -0.86 -0.97 12.73
N SER A 24 -0.58 -1.21 11.47
CA SER A 24 0.80 -1.23 10.98
C SER A 24 1.46 0.13 11.11
N ALA A 25 0.71 1.19 10.79
CA ALA A 25 1.24 2.55 10.88
C ALA A 25 1.64 2.91 12.32
N SER A 26 0.96 2.34 13.32
CA SER A 26 1.30 2.60 14.71
C SER A 26 2.56 1.87 15.17
N LEU A 27 3.01 0.87 14.41
CA LEU A 27 4.15 0.02 14.78
C LEU A 27 5.44 0.41 14.06
N VAL A 28 5.37 1.27 13.05
CA VAL A 28 6.52 1.63 12.23
C VAL A 28 6.61 3.15 12.10
N ASP A 29 7.80 3.62 11.71
CA ASP A 29 8.01 5.05 11.47
C ASP A 29 7.45 5.49 10.13
N HIS A 30 7.46 4.59 9.16
CA HIS A 30 6.98 4.88 7.81
C HIS A 30 6.37 3.63 7.20
N LEU A 31 5.12 3.74 6.78
CA LEU A 31 4.41 2.64 6.13
C LEU A 31 4.10 3.01 4.69
N ILE A 32 4.49 2.15 3.76
CA ILE A 32 4.15 2.30 2.35
C ILE A 32 3.05 1.32 2.02
N VAL A 33 1.91 1.83 1.54
CA VAL A 33 0.83 1.01 1.02
C VAL A 33 1.05 0.88 -0.48
N GLY A 34 1.38 -0.33 -0.93
CA GLY A 34 1.70 -0.57 -2.32
C GLY A 34 0.52 -1.12 -3.09
N VAL A 35 -0.02 -0.35 -4.02
CA VAL A 35 -1.15 -0.77 -4.84
C VAL A 35 -0.62 -1.51 -6.06
N LEU A 36 -0.95 -2.81 -6.16
CA LEU A 36 -0.49 -3.62 -7.28
C LEU A 36 -1.26 -3.29 -8.54
N ASN A 37 -0.53 -2.93 -9.58
CA ASN A 37 -1.09 -2.73 -10.91
C ASN A 37 -0.94 -4.03 -11.69
N ASN A 38 -1.99 -4.84 -11.69
CA ASN A 38 -1.99 -6.14 -12.37
C ASN A 38 -2.79 -6.05 -13.67
N SER A 39 -2.07 -6.03 -14.79
CA SER A 39 -2.69 -5.90 -16.10
C SER A 39 -3.38 -7.19 -16.60
N THR A 40 -3.21 -8.31 -15.93
CA THR A 40 -3.78 -9.59 -16.36
C THR A 40 -5.23 -9.76 -15.94
N LYS A 41 -5.74 -8.89 -15.10
CA LYS A 41 -7.12 -8.94 -14.61
C LYS A 41 -7.85 -7.66 -14.97
N THR A 42 -9.16 -7.76 -15.09
CA THR A 42 -10.01 -6.58 -15.28
C THR A 42 -10.39 -6.07 -13.89
N PRO A 43 -9.81 -4.98 -13.41
CA PRO A 43 -10.11 -4.48 -12.07
C PRO A 43 -11.45 -3.76 -12.04
N LEU A 44 -12.06 -3.68 -10.86
CA LEU A 44 -13.27 -2.87 -10.64
C LEU A 44 -12.95 -1.39 -10.73
N PHE A 45 -11.76 -1.01 -10.26
CA PHE A 45 -11.30 0.37 -10.27
C PHE A 45 -9.92 0.44 -10.90
N SER A 46 -9.61 1.54 -11.58
CA SER A 46 -8.27 1.75 -12.09
C SER A 46 -7.26 1.85 -10.95
N VAL A 47 -5.97 1.67 -11.25
CA VAL A 47 -4.94 1.80 -10.23
C VAL A 47 -4.94 3.22 -9.65
N GLU A 48 -5.19 4.23 -10.48
CA GLU A 48 -5.26 5.61 -10.04
C GLU A 48 -6.41 5.82 -9.06
N GLU A 49 -7.58 5.28 -9.37
CA GLU A 49 -8.73 5.36 -8.48
C GLU A 49 -8.47 4.68 -7.15
N ARG A 50 -7.82 3.51 -7.18
CA ARG A 50 -7.49 2.79 -5.95
C ARG A 50 -6.49 3.56 -5.09
N VAL A 51 -5.47 4.14 -5.72
CA VAL A 51 -4.49 4.95 -5.00
C VAL A 51 -5.19 6.15 -4.36
N ASN A 52 -6.06 6.83 -5.10
CA ASN A 52 -6.77 7.99 -4.58
C ASN A 52 -7.70 7.64 -3.41
N MET A 53 -8.37 6.49 -3.49
CA MET A 53 -9.21 6.03 -2.39
C MET A 53 -8.39 5.76 -1.13
N LEU A 54 -7.22 5.13 -1.29
CA LEU A 54 -6.35 4.87 -0.16
C LEU A 54 -5.80 6.14 0.45
N LYS A 55 -5.39 7.10 -0.38
CA LYS A 55 -4.92 8.39 0.10
C LYS A 55 -5.99 9.11 0.91
N GLU A 56 -7.23 9.03 0.46
CA GLU A 56 -8.34 9.69 1.15
C GLU A 56 -8.60 9.07 2.52
N VAL A 57 -8.62 7.74 2.61
CA VAL A 57 -8.95 7.07 3.88
C VAL A 57 -7.78 7.03 4.85
N THR A 58 -6.58 7.35 4.40
CA THR A 58 -5.38 7.37 5.26
C THR A 58 -4.83 8.78 5.45
N LYS A 59 -5.55 9.79 5.05
CA LYS A 59 -5.06 11.17 5.10
C LYS A 59 -4.76 11.66 6.52
N ASP A 60 -5.35 11.03 7.53
CA ASP A 60 -5.10 11.35 8.92
C ASP A 60 -3.86 10.63 9.49
N LEU A 61 -3.23 9.76 8.70
CA LEU A 61 -2.05 9.01 9.11
C LEU A 61 -0.83 9.62 8.44
N SER A 62 -0.09 10.44 9.18
CA SER A 62 1.02 11.22 8.61
C SER A 62 2.21 10.39 8.16
N ASN A 63 2.32 9.16 8.65
CA ASN A 63 3.45 8.27 8.32
C ASN A 63 3.09 7.23 7.26
N VAL A 64 1.96 7.38 6.59
CA VAL A 64 1.53 6.45 5.54
C VAL A 64 1.71 7.10 4.17
N GLU A 65 2.36 6.37 3.28
CA GLU A 65 2.53 6.78 1.90
C GLU A 65 1.87 5.75 1.00
N VAL A 66 1.11 6.19 -0.02
CA VAL A 66 0.43 5.29 -0.94
C VAL A 66 1.10 5.41 -2.31
N LEU A 67 1.58 4.29 -2.82
CA LEU A 67 2.25 4.22 -4.12
C LEU A 67 1.65 3.07 -4.94
N SER A 68 1.71 3.20 -6.25
CA SER A 68 1.38 2.11 -7.16
C SER A 68 2.67 1.46 -7.65
N PHE A 69 2.60 0.17 -7.98
CA PHE A 69 3.74 -0.53 -8.54
C PHE A 69 3.28 -1.66 -9.43
N SER A 70 4.16 -2.09 -10.32
CA SER A 70 3.97 -3.27 -11.15
C SER A 70 5.24 -4.10 -11.09
N GLY A 71 5.12 -5.39 -11.43
CA GLY A 71 6.25 -6.29 -11.38
C GLY A 71 6.38 -6.97 -10.02
N LEU A 72 7.58 -7.38 -9.70
CA LEU A 72 7.84 -8.16 -8.49
C LEU A 72 7.96 -7.26 -7.27
N LEU A 73 7.33 -7.67 -6.18
CA LEU A 73 7.37 -6.95 -4.92
C LEU A 73 8.81 -6.77 -4.42
N VAL A 74 9.67 -7.74 -4.65
CA VAL A 74 11.05 -7.68 -4.22
C VAL A 74 11.79 -6.52 -4.88
N ASP A 75 11.52 -6.27 -6.17
CA ASP A 75 12.10 -5.13 -6.87
C ASP A 75 11.61 -3.81 -6.31
N PHE A 76 10.32 -3.75 -6.00
CA PHE A 76 9.72 -2.58 -5.39
C PHE A 76 10.36 -2.29 -4.03
N ALA A 77 10.50 -3.31 -3.19
CA ALA A 77 11.09 -3.15 -1.87
C ALA A 77 12.55 -2.70 -1.95
N ALA A 78 13.32 -3.27 -2.87
CA ALA A 78 14.71 -2.88 -3.08
C ALA A 78 14.82 -1.43 -3.53
N GLN A 79 13.94 -1.01 -4.42
CA GLN A 79 13.91 0.34 -4.96
C GLN A 79 13.67 1.38 -3.86
N HIS A 80 12.87 1.04 -2.87
CA HIS A 80 12.52 1.93 -1.76
C HIS A 80 13.32 1.65 -0.50
N LYS A 81 14.30 0.74 -0.56
CA LYS A 81 15.17 0.39 0.56
C LYS A 81 14.38 -0.05 1.78
N ILE A 82 13.38 -0.86 1.56
CA ILE A 82 12.51 -1.36 2.61
C ILE A 82 13.04 -2.71 3.08
N GLY A 83 13.23 -2.86 4.37
CA GLY A 83 13.81 -4.08 4.92
C GLY A 83 12.83 -5.23 5.06
N ARG A 84 11.53 -4.97 5.08
CA ARG A 84 10.53 -6.02 5.33
C ARG A 84 9.21 -5.68 4.69
N ALA A 85 8.58 -6.70 4.11
CA ALA A 85 7.23 -6.58 3.57
C ALA A 85 6.22 -7.16 4.56
N HIS A 86 5.05 -6.51 4.67
CA HIS A 86 3.93 -6.97 5.46
C HIS A 86 2.73 -7.17 4.55
N VAL A 87 2.02 -8.24 4.76
CA VAL A 87 0.85 -8.56 3.95
C VAL A 87 -0.38 -8.66 4.83
#